data_05a4c5e9ffc0d526db85dbf76ae7c9b5
#
_entry.id   05a4c5e9ffc0d526db85dbf76ae7c9b5
#
_cell.length_a   1.000
_cell.length_b   1.000
_cell.length_c   1.000
_cell.angle_alpha   90.00
_cell.angle_beta   90.00
_cell.angle_gamma   90.00
#
_symmetry.space_group_name_H-M   'P 1'
#
loop_
_entity.id
_entity.type
_entity.pdbx_description
1 polymer ?
#
loop_
_entity_poly.entity_id
_entity_poly.type
_entity_poly.pdbx_seq_one_letter_code
_entity_poly.pdbx_strand_id
1 'polypeptide(L)'
;MIMPRKAMVAALAVVAVFGGAGALYMFALPDLSSARPEPPGIEVAVAMWLLRHSVPATARQQHNPLGADAAAGRDLFRQNCEICHGYDGGGKTRIGGGEYPRPPVLRSLIASMTDGEVFYHIRNGIRNTGMPAWTLPDQQVWQLVLYLRNLPKTASMSADPVADLPSGLAAGWRYAGSESCKTCHSSIYDRWKKTPMANVVRDPREHPDAIIPDLSKADPLVHFSKDDIAFVYGSIWKQRYFKKAGDDYFPFPAQWDVTHRMWRPYFVKNGTDWWATLYPPDNFERPTGPLCDGCHSVNYDINTKTVTEWNVGCERCHGPGSEHVKQRTRDTIVNPARLDYVHANDTCIQCHSQGRPPNNPIDGRYYDWPVGFRMGLNLSDFWRLESYRLGETSFTHFPDATAHKNRMQGNDFVQSLMYNRGVACFSCHDVHGTENAAQLREPPGEMCFACHGPNAQNGPHSASIAAHTHHKAGSAGSQCVACHMPKIEETIADVTVHAHTFRFITPAETDAYKIPNACNICHSDKSTEWAGAVLKSWRDRSPWRMDN
;
A
#
# COMPACT_ATOMS: atom_id res chain seq x y z
N MET A 1 -21.35 61.75 8.98
CA MET A 1 -22.02 61.20 10.17
C MET A 1 -20.93 60.69 11.10
N ILE A 2 -20.56 61.46 12.14
CA ILE A 2 -19.46 61.13 13.06
C ILE A 2 -20.02 60.13 14.06
N MET A 3 -19.41 58.96 14.14
CA MET A 3 -19.79 57.89 15.05
C MET A 3 -19.68 58.37 16.52
N PRO A 4 -20.67 58.16 17.37
CA PRO A 4 -20.61 58.65 18.76
C PRO A 4 -19.45 57.93 19.49
N ARG A 5 -18.72 58.69 20.32
CA ARG A 5 -17.51 58.27 21.03
C ARG A 5 -17.65 56.92 21.76
N LYS A 6 -18.83 56.61 22.30
CA LYS A 6 -19.17 55.34 22.96
C LYS A 6 -19.23 54.17 21.96
N ALA A 7 -19.72 54.39 20.75
CA ALA A 7 -19.78 53.37 19.71
C ALA A 7 -18.38 53.07 19.15
N MET A 8 -17.52 54.08 19.07
CA MET A 8 -16.13 53.92 18.64
C MET A 8 -15.29 53.16 19.67
N VAL A 9 -15.47 53.41 20.96
CA VAL A 9 -14.82 52.66 22.05
C VAL A 9 -15.30 51.22 22.09
N ALA A 10 -16.59 50.97 21.90
CA ALA A 10 -17.13 49.61 21.81
C ALA A 10 -16.58 48.84 20.59
N ALA A 11 -16.48 49.48 19.43
CA ALA A 11 -15.90 48.89 18.24
C ALA A 11 -14.39 48.55 18.41
N LEU A 12 -13.63 49.48 19.03
CA LEU A 12 -12.22 49.23 19.36
C LEU A 12 -12.02 48.10 20.38
N ALA A 13 -12.91 48.03 21.40
CA ALA A 13 -12.89 46.95 22.37
C ALA A 13 -13.20 45.59 21.72
N VAL A 14 -14.16 45.54 20.81
CA VAL A 14 -14.46 44.31 20.02
C VAL A 14 -13.27 43.90 19.15
N VAL A 15 -12.65 44.87 18.45
CA VAL A 15 -11.45 44.56 17.62
C VAL A 15 -10.28 44.10 18.50
N ALA A 16 -10.09 44.70 19.68
CA ALA A 16 -9.02 44.29 20.61
C ALA A 16 -9.28 42.91 21.21
N VAL A 17 -10.51 42.56 21.53
CA VAL A 17 -10.89 41.23 22.04
C VAL A 17 -10.73 40.17 20.96
N PHE A 18 -11.23 40.43 19.75
CA PHE A 18 -11.09 39.47 18.64
C PHE A 18 -9.66 39.39 18.12
N GLY A 19 -8.91 40.49 18.09
CA GLY A 19 -7.50 40.54 17.76
C GLY A 19 -6.64 39.84 18.80
N GLY A 20 -6.90 40.04 20.07
CA GLY A 20 -6.25 39.36 21.19
C GLY A 20 -6.56 37.87 21.23
N ALA A 21 -7.81 37.47 21.00
CA ALA A 21 -8.22 36.08 20.89
C ALA A 21 -7.59 35.41 19.67
N GLY A 22 -7.51 36.12 18.53
CA GLY A 22 -6.84 35.63 17.31
C GLY A 22 -5.32 35.46 17.50
N ALA A 23 -4.69 36.42 18.19
CA ALA A 23 -3.26 36.31 18.52
C ALA A 23 -3.01 35.16 19.52
N LEU A 24 -3.84 35.04 20.57
CA LEU A 24 -3.76 33.92 21.50
C LEU A 24 -3.96 32.56 20.78
N TYR A 25 -4.89 32.51 19.82
CA TYR A 25 -5.13 31.37 18.98
C TYR A 25 -3.88 31.03 18.13
N MET A 26 -3.25 32.03 17.53
CA MET A 26 -2.05 31.85 16.67
C MET A 26 -0.79 31.46 17.46
N PHE A 27 -0.64 31.92 18.72
CA PHE A 27 0.59 31.72 19.50
C PHE A 27 0.48 30.66 20.62
N ALA A 28 -0.73 30.30 21.04
CA ALA A 28 -0.96 29.33 22.10
C ALA A 28 -1.48 27.98 21.63
N LEU A 29 -1.80 27.85 20.33
CA LEU A 29 -2.24 26.58 19.79
C LEU A 29 -1.08 25.69 19.39
N PRO A 30 -1.21 24.38 19.60
CA PRO A 30 -0.16 23.43 19.26
C PRO A 30 0.03 23.34 17.76
N ASP A 31 1.27 23.47 17.35
CA ASP A 31 1.85 23.03 16.07
C ASP A 31 0.94 23.16 14.83
N LEU A 32 0.73 24.40 14.39
CA LEU A 32 0.01 24.71 13.12
C LEU A 32 0.74 24.14 11.87
N SER A 33 1.94 23.60 12.04
CA SER A 33 2.73 22.99 10.97
C SER A 33 2.40 21.51 10.75
N SER A 34 1.59 20.90 11.64
CA SER A 34 1.27 19.47 11.57
C SER A 34 -0.20 19.21 11.29
N ALA A 35 -0.50 18.35 10.32
CA ALA A 35 -1.85 17.85 10.04
C ALA A 35 -2.30 16.72 10.99
N ARG A 36 -1.46 16.32 11.93
CA ARG A 36 -1.74 15.17 12.83
C ARG A 36 -2.72 15.46 13.97
N PRO A 37 -2.68 16.64 14.64
CA PRO A 37 -3.64 16.94 15.70
C PRO A 37 -5.07 17.01 15.19
N GLU A 38 -6.02 16.63 16.01
CA GLU A 38 -7.43 16.91 15.75
C GLU A 38 -7.69 18.42 15.86
N PRO A 39 -8.51 19.00 14.96
CA PRO A 39 -8.84 20.41 15.04
C PRO A 39 -9.61 20.71 16.34
N PRO A 40 -9.31 21.85 17.01
CA PRO A 40 -10.07 22.30 18.17
C PRO A 40 -11.55 22.47 17.85
N GLY A 41 -12.43 22.20 18.82
CA GLY A 41 -13.88 22.26 18.61
C GLY A 41 -14.39 23.61 18.09
N ILE A 42 -13.72 24.71 18.46
CA ILE A 42 -14.06 26.05 17.95
C ILE A 42 -13.73 26.20 16.46
N GLU A 43 -12.62 25.65 16.03
CA GLU A 43 -12.23 25.65 14.61
C GLU A 43 -13.23 24.85 13.78
N VAL A 44 -13.62 23.67 14.26
CA VAL A 44 -14.65 22.84 13.62
C VAL A 44 -15.98 23.60 13.54
N ALA A 45 -16.40 24.24 14.60
CA ALA A 45 -17.66 25.00 14.65
C ALA A 45 -17.66 26.16 13.64
N VAL A 46 -16.58 26.93 13.57
CA VAL A 46 -16.44 28.07 12.63
C VAL A 46 -16.36 27.54 11.18
N ALA A 47 -15.58 26.51 10.93
CA ALA A 47 -15.46 25.91 9.59
C ALA A 47 -16.82 25.37 9.11
N MET A 48 -17.56 24.66 9.96
CA MET A 48 -18.89 24.15 9.64
C MET A 48 -19.91 25.26 9.41
N TRP A 49 -19.83 26.33 10.17
CA TRP A 49 -20.68 27.51 9.96
C TRP A 49 -20.38 28.16 8.59
N LEU A 50 -19.11 28.40 8.28
CA LEU A 50 -18.67 28.94 6.97
C LEU A 50 -19.09 28.03 5.82
N LEU A 51 -18.89 26.72 5.95
CA LEU A 51 -19.26 25.74 4.95
C LEU A 51 -20.75 25.84 4.58
N ARG A 52 -21.60 25.91 5.59
CA ARG A 52 -23.07 26.02 5.40
C ARG A 52 -23.50 27.36 4.79
N HIS A 53 -22.83 28.47 5.12
CA HIS A 53 -23.22 29.81 4.64
C HIS A 53 -22.57 30.17 3.30
N SER A 54 -21.56 29.45 2.85
CA SER A 54 -20.87 29.72 1.57
C SER A 54 -21.60 29.19 0.34
N VAL A 55 -22.56 28.25 0.51
CA VAL A 55 -23.30 27.69 -0.61
C VAL A 55 -24.36 28.66 -1.11
N PRO A 56 -24.42 28.99 -2.41
CA PRO A 56 -25.44 29.87 -2.98
C PRO A 56 -26.86 29.35 -2.74
N ALA A 57 -27.80 30.28 -2.46
CA ALA A 57 -29.20 29.91 -2.20
C ALA A 57 -29.83 29.11 -3.36
N THR A 58 -29.47 29.44 -4.61
CA THR A 58 -29.92 28.72 -5.81
C THR A 58 -29.43 27.28 -5.84
N ALA A 59 -28.21 27.01 -5.37
CA ALA A 59 -27.70 25.66 -5.28
C ALA A 59 -28.40 24.86 -4.17
N ARG A 60 -28.69 25.47 -3.02
CA ARG A 60 -29.40 24.80 -1.92
C ARG A 60 -30.79 24.31 -2.27
N GLN A 61 -31.47 25.00 -3.19
CA GLN A 61 -32.82 24.67 -3.64
C GLN A 61 -32.87 23.57 -4.68
N GLN A 62 -31.73 23.12 -5.18
CA GLN A 62 -31.69 22.01 -6.12
C GLN A 62 -32.04 20.70 -5.44
N HIS A 63 -32.85 19.90 -6.12
CA HIS A 63 -33.21 18.55 -5.72
C HIS A 63 -32.60 17.56 -6.70
N ASN A 64 -32.26 16.37 -6.19
CA ASN A 64 -31.72 15.33 -7.05
C ASN A 64 -32.76 14.91 -8.09
N PRO A 65 -32.49 15.07 -9.40
CA PRO A 65 -33.45 14.72 -10.46
C PRO A 65 -33.52 13.21 -10.75
N LEU A 66 -32.62 12.41 -10.14
CA LEU A 66 -32.51 10.98 -10.41
C LEU A 66 -33.43 10.16 -9.49
N GLY A 67 -33.93 9.04 -10.01
CA GLY A 67 -34.67 8.07 -9.23
C GLY A 67 -33.77 7.18 -8.33
N ALA A 68 -34.35 6.13 -7.76
CA ALA A 68 -33.81 5.37 -6.63
C ALA A 68 -32.60 4.45 -6.90
N ASP A 69 -32.04 4.40 -8.09
CA ASP A 69 -30.89 3.54 -8.39
C ASP A 69 -29.56 4.18 -7.92
N ALA A 70 -29.05 3.67 -6.81
CA ALA A 70 -27.80 4.12 -6.21
C ALA A 70 -26.56 3.33 -6.69
N ALA A 71 -26.71 2.30 -7.54
CA ALA A 71 -25.60 1.41 -7.90
C ALA A 71 -24.50 2.15 -8.67
N ALA A 72 -24.86 2.95 -9.67
CA ALA A 72 -23.88 3.74 -10.41
C ALA A 72 -23.16 4.77 -9.52
N GLY A 73 -23.85 5.36 -8.54
CA GLY A 73 -23.24 6.26 -7.56
C GLY A 73 -22.24 5.56 -6.64
N ARG A 74 -22.50 4.31 -6.27
CA ARG A 74 -21.57 3.48 -5.51
C ARG A 74 -20.26 3.28 -6.25
N ASP A 75 -20.31 2.93 -7.51
CA ASP A 75 -19.10 2.67 -8.30
C ASP A 75 -18.28 3.96 -8.50
N LEU A 76 -18.95 5.09 -8.72
CA LEU A 76 -18.31 6.41 -8.78
C LEU A 76 -17.67 6.80 -7.43
N PHE A 77 -18.34 6.51 -6.31
CA PHE A 77 -17.80 6.77 -4.98
C PHE A 77 -16.55 5.94 -4.72
N ARG A 78 -16.57 4.66 -5.03
CA ARG A 78 -15.43 3.76 -4.92
C ARG A 78 -14.24 4.25 -5.75
N GLN A 79 -14.47 4.69 -6.96
CA GLN A 79 -13.41 5.13 -7.86
C GLN A 79 -12.79 6.47 -7.47
N ASN A 80 -13.54 7.38 -6.87
CA ASN A 80 -13.14 8.77 -6.74
C ASN A 80 -13.08 9.28 -5.29
N CYS A 81 -13.84 8.70 -4.36
CA CYS A 81 -14.07 9.30 -3.03
C CYS A 81 -13.59 8.42 -1.89
N GLU A 82 -13.69 7.10 -2.06
CA GLU A 82 -13.42 6.10 -1.02
C GLU A 82 -12.01 6.21 -0.45
N ILE A 83 -11.03 6.59 -1.25
CA ILE A 83 -9.63 6.73 -0.85
C ILE A 83 -9.43 7.67 0.35
N CYS A 84 -10.22 8.74 0.42
CA CYS A 84 -10.21 9.69 1.54
C CYS A 84 -11.34 9.43 2.54
N HIS A 85 -12.53 9.11 2.04
CA HIS A 85 -13.72 9.01 2.87
C HIS A 85 -13.98 7.61 3.44
N GLY A 86 -13.28 6.58 2.96
CA GLY A 86 -13.54 5.19 3.31
C GLY A 86 -14.82 4.63 2.66
N TYR A 87 -14.89 3.31 2.53
CA TYR A 87 -16.04 2.62 1.92
C TYR A 87 -17.35 2.87 2.67
N ASP A 88 -17.25 3.11 3.98
CA ASP A 88 -18.36 3.41 4.90
C ASP A 88 -18.66 4.90 5.04
N GLY A 89 -17.89 5.76 4.38
CA GLY A 89 -17.95 7.21 4.55
C GLY A 89 -17.46 7.69 5.91
N GLY A 90 -16.72 6.86 6.66
CA GLY A 90 -16.25 7.16 8.02
C GLY A 90 -15.01 8.05 8.08
N GLY A 91 -14.34 8.31 6.95
CA GLY A 91 -13.13 9.15 6.85
C GLY A 91 -11.87 8.53 7.46
N LYS A 92 -11.94 7.31 7.94
CA LYS A 92 -10.83 6.61 8.59
C LYS A 92 -10.00 5.85 7.56
N THR A 93 -9.42 6.58 6.62
CA THR A 93 -8.52 6.01 5.63
C THR A 93 -7.08 6.44 5.90
N ARG A 94 -6.15 5.80 5.22
CA ARG A 94 -4.74 6.14 5.32
C ARG A 94 -4.45 7.56 4.82
N ILE A 95 -5.04 7.95 3.69
CA ILE A 95 -4.89 9.31 3.15
C ILE A 95 -5.69 10.29 3.99
N GLY A 96 -6.97 10.01 4.22
CA GLY A 96 -7.82 10.88 5.03
C GLY A 96 -7.30 11.11 6.45
N GLY A 97 -6.65 10.12 7.04
CA GLY A 97 -6.00 10.27 8.35
C GLY A 97 -4.78 11.21 8.36
N GLY A 98 -4.20 11.49 7.18
CA GLY A 98 -3.09 12.43 7.01
C GLY A 98 -3.52 13.84 6.59
N GLU A 99 -4.79 14.06 6.31
CA GLU A 99 -5.31 15.36 5.89
C GLU A 99 -5.72 16.23 7.07
N TYR A 100 -5.69 17.54 6.86
CA TYR A 100 -6.20 18.53 7.81
C TYR A 100 -7.10 19.55 7.11
N PRO A 101 -8.37 19.68 7.57
CA PRO A 101 -9.05 18.79 8.50
C PRO A 101 -9.24 17.40 7.90
N ARG A 102 -9.33 16.38 8.75
CA ARG A 102 -9.63 15.02 8.30
C ARG A 102 -11.01 14.93 7.63
N PRO A 103 -11.20 14.03 6.67
CA PRO A 103 -12.50 13.79 6.08
C PRO A 103 -13.54 13.50 7.18
N PRO A 104 -14.66 14.20 7.19
CA PRO A 104 -15.69 13.99 8.21
C PRO A 104 -16.43 12.67 7.98
N VAL A 105 -17.12 12.18 9.01
CA VAL A 105 -18.08 11.08 8.87
C VAL A 105 -19.22 11.55 7.97
N LEU A 106 -19.22 11.09 6.70
CA LEU A 106 -20.14 11.58 5.67
C LEU A 106 -21.60 11.39 6.03
N ARG A 107 -21.96 10.26 6.65
CA ARG A 107 -23.34 9.98 7.03
C ARG A 107 -23.96 11.06 7.91
N SER A 108 -23.26 11.46 8.96
CA SER A 108 -23.76 12.49 9.87
C SER A 108 -23.77 13.89 9.22
N LEU A 109 -22.74 14.18 8.42
CA LEU A 109 -22.64 15.45 7.73
C LEU A 109 -23.73 15.60 6.66
N ILE A 110 -23.90 14.62 5.78
CA ILE A 110 -24.84 14.66 4.67
C ILE A 110 -26.29 14.65 5.13
N ALA A 111 -26.61 14.01 6.26
CA ALA A 111 -27.94 14.07 6.85
C ALA A 111 -28.37 15.52 7.22
N SER A 112 -27.42 16.41 7.44
CA SER A 112 -27.67 17.83 7.79
C SER A 112 -27.65 18.79 6.58
N MET A 113 -27.41 18.29 5.35
CA MET A 113 -27.29 19.07 4.12
C MET A 113 -28.45 18.77 3.15
N THR A 114 -28.79 19.73 2.30
CA THR A 114 -29.68 19.48 1.15
C THR A 114 -28.94 18.74 0.03
N ASP A 115 -29.67 18.17 -0.92
CA ASP A 115 -29.05 17.51 -2.08
C ASP A 115 -28.21 18.48 -2.91
N GLY A 116 -28.72 19.69 -3.09
CA GLY A 116 -28.00 20.75 -3.78
C GLY A 116 -26.73 21.21 -3.08
N GLU A 117 -26.70 21.22 -1.74
CA GLU A 117 -25.47 21.50 -0.98
C GLU A 117 -24.43 20.41 -1.19
N VAL A 118 -24.83 19.14 -1.12
CA VAL A 118 -23.92 18.00 -1.37
C VAL A 118 -23.39 18.05 -2.80
N PHE A 119 -24.28 18.26 -3.79
CA PHE A 119 -23.89 18.44 -5.17
C PHE A 119 -22.88 19.56 -5.35
N TYR A 120 -23.16 20.73 -4.74
CA TYR A 120 -22.28 21.90 -4.82
C TYR A 120 -20.89 21.63 -4.28
N HIS A 121 -20.78 20.97 -3.12
CA HIS A 121 -19.49 20.64 -2.52
C HIS A 121 -18.71 19.60 -3.34
N ILE A 122 -19.34 18.60 -3.91
CA ILE A 122 -18.67 17.67 -4.81
C ILE A 122 -18.16 18.41 -6.04
N ARG A 123 -18.99 19.24 -6.64
CA ARG A 123 -18.67 19.96 -7.88
C ARG A 123 -17.53 20.97 -7.71
N ASN A 124 -17.52 21.72 -6.62
CA ASN A 124 -16.63 22.86 -6.42
C ASN A 124 -15.48 22.58 -5.45
N GLY A 125 -15.48 21.43 -4.77
CA GLY A 125 -14.55 21.16 -3.69
C GLY A 125 -14.80 22.03 -2.45
N ILE A 126 -13.92 21.88 -1.46
CA ILE A 126 -13.99 22.67 -0.21
C ILE A 126 -12.63 23.32 0.00
N ARG A 127 -12.62 24.64 -0.06
CA ARG A 127 -11.39 25.44 0.04
C ARG A 127 -10.67 25.20 1.37
N ASN A 128 -9.34 25.14 1.33
CA ASN A 128 -8.45 24.88 2.46
C ASN A 128 -8.67 23.50 3.13
N THR A 129 -9.11 22.53 2.34
CA THR A 129 -9.21 21.11 2.74
C THR A 129 -8.66 20.22 1.65
N GLY A 130 -8.49 18.93 1.93
CA GLY A 130 -8.13 17.91 0.94
C GLY A 130 -9.27 17.58 -0.05
N MET A 131 -10.48 18.10 0.10
CA MET A 131 -11.61 17.82 -0.79
C MET A 131 -11.50 18.60 -2.11
N PRO A 132 -11.14 17.96 -3.25
CA PRO A 132 -10.96 18.65 -4.53
C PRO A 132 -12.30 18.96 -5.20
N ALA A 133 -12.26 19.87 -6.16
CA ALA A 133 -13.36 20.08 -7.11
C ALA A 133 -13.36 18.92 -8.15
N TRP A 134 -14.52 18.32 -8.39
CA TRP A 134 -14.68 17.21 -9.34
C TRP A 134 -15.29 17.68 -10.66
N THR A 135 -14.62 17.37 -11.78
CA THR A 135 -15.09 17.69 -13.14
C THR A 135 -15.96 16.59 -13.76
N LEU A 136 -16.65 15.83 -12.91
CA LEU A 136 -17.58 14.79 -13.35
C LEU A 136 -18.81 15.42 -14.05
N PRO A 137 -19.46 14.74 -15.03
CA PRO A 137 -20.76 15.16 -15.56
C PRO A 137 -21.80 15.31 -14.46
N ASP A 138 -22.71 16.27 -14.58
CA ASP A 138 -23.74 16.54 -13.55
C ASP A 138 -24.56 15.31 -13.17
N GLN A 139 -24.90 14.49 -14.15
CA GLN A 139 -25.58 13.22 -13.90
C GLN A 139 -24.80 12.31 -12.94
N GLN A 140 -23.49 12.21 -13.11
CA GLN A 140 -22.64 11.40 -12.22
C GLN A 140 -22.54 11.99 -10.82
N VAL A 141 -22.48 13.30 -10.70
CA VAL A 141 -22.52 13.99 -9.40
C VAL A 141 -23.84 13.72 -8.70
N TRP A 142 -24.99 13.76 -9.42
CA TRP A 142 -26.28 13.42 -8.85
C TRP A 142 -26.40 11.94 -8.45
N GLN A 143 -25.79 11.04 -9.18
CA GLN A 143 -25.67 9.62 -8.78
C GLN A 143 -24.87 9.45 -7.48
N LEU A 144 -23.78 10.22 -7.33
CA LEU A 144 -23.01 10.26 -6.07
C LEU A 144 -23.88 10.77 -4.91
N VAL A 145 -24.62 11.88 -5.09
CA VAL A 145 -25.54 12.42 -4.07
C VAL A 145 -26.56 11.35 -3.64
N LEU A 146 -27.14 10.64 -4.60
CA LEU A 146 -28.11 9.57 -4.33
C LEU A 146 -27.47 8.44 -3.51
N TYR A 147 -26.27 7.99 -3.89
CA TYR A 147 -25.54 6.98 -3.14
C TYR A 147 -25.22 7.42 -1.71
N LEU A 148 -24.72 8.65 -1.54
CA LEU A 148 -24.38 9.21 -0.23
C LEU A 148 -25.57 9.30 0.72
N ARG A 149 -26.79 9.57 0.20
CA ARG A 149 -28.04 9.54 0.97
C ARG A 149 -28.40 8.15 1.48
N ASN A 150 -27.97 7.13 0.74
CA ASN A 150 -28.26 5.73 1.03
C ASN A 150 -27.07 5.00 1.69
N LEU A 151 -26.03 5.73 2.14
CA LEU A 151 -24.96 5.13 2.93
C LEU A 151 -25.56 4.37 4.12
N PRO A 152 -25.15 3.10 4.36
CA PRO A 152 -25.73 2.23 5.36
C PRO A 152 -25.84 2.90 6.74
N LYS A 153 -26.98 2.82 7.43
CA LYS A 153 -27.24 3.51 8.70
C LYS A 153 -26.47 2.94 9.90
N THR A 154 -25.89 1.77 9.74
CA THR A 154 -25.14 1.07 10.75
C THR A 154 -23.71 0.83 10.27
N ALA A 155 -22.84 1.83 10.44
CA ALA A 155 -21.47 1.51 10.71
C ALA A 155 -21.34 1.36 12.22
N SER A 156 -21.67 0.19 12.75
CA SER A 156 -21.00 -0.26 13.94
C SER A 156 -19.52 -0.39 13.55
N MET A 157 -18.58 -0.05 14.41
CA MET A 157 -17.14 -0.21 14.22
C MET A 157 -16.69 -1.68 14.16
N SER A 158 -17.63 -2.60 13.95
CA SER A 158 -17.41 -3.97 13.54
C SER A 158 -17.71 -3.99 12.04
N ALA A 159 -16.65 -3.98 11.24
CA ALA A 159 -16.59 -4.46 9.88
C ALA A 159 -17.96 -4.85 9.31
N ASP A 160 -18.71 -3.90 8.73
CA ASP A 160 -19.68 -4.32 7.74
C ASP A 160 -18.85 -4.87 6.58
N PRO A 161 -18.97 -6.15 6.31
CA PRO A 161 -18.26 -6.74 5.20
C PRO A 161 -18.66 -5.98 3.94
N VAL A 162 -17.70 -5.69 3.11
CA VAL A 162 -17.94 -5.37 1.70
C VAL A 162 -19.06 -6.30 1.23
N ALA A 163 -20.05 -5.77 0.54
CA ALA A 163 -21.29 -6.49 0.21
C ALA A 163 -21.10 -7.87 -0.48
N ASP A 164 -19.87 -8.17 -0.89
CA ASP A 164 -19.44 -9.43 -1.50
C ASP A 164 -18.62 -10.33 -0.55
N LEU A 165 -18.45 -9.96 0.73
CA LEU A 165 -17.82 -10.85 1.70
C LEU A 165 -18.85 -11.89 2.19
N PRO A 166 -18.44 -13.17 2.30
CA PRO A 166 -19.29 -14.18 2.85
C PRO A 166 -19.72 -13.79 4.27
N SER A 167 -21.01 -13.77 4.53
CA SER A 167 -21.62 -13.37 5.81
C SER A 167 -21.19 -14.19 7.03
N GLY A 168 -20.36 -15.21 6.84
CA GLY A 168 -19.89 -16.14 7.85
C GLY A 168 -18.44 -16.03 8.29
N LEU A 169 -17.64 -15.09 7.75
CA LEU A 169 -16.22 -14.95 8.14
C LEU A 169 -16.00 -14.68 9.64
N ALA A 170 -17.00 -14.16 10.32
CA ALA A 170 -16.97 -13.91 11.76
C ALA A 170 -17.43 -15.12 12.61
N ALA A 171 -18.07 -16.14 12.02
CA ALA A 171 -18.83 -17.15 12.74
C ALA A 171 -18.23 -18.56 12.66
N GLY A 172 -16.94 -18.72 12.97
CA GLY A 172 -16.40 -20.05 13.22
C GLY A 172 -15.95 -20.87 12.01
N TRP A 173 -15.80 -20.28 10.84
CA TRP A 173 -15.18 -20.94 9.69
C TRP A 173 -13.74 -21.30 10.00
N ARG A 174 -13.34 -22.50 9.54
CA ARG A 174 -12.02 -23.05 9.80
C ARG A 174 -11.22 -23.15 8.50
N TYR A 175 -9.92 -23.15 8.64
CA TYR A 175 -9.00 -23.42 7.54
C TYR A 175 -9.01 -24.91 7.22
N ALA A 176 -9.07 -25.25 5.95
CA ALA A 176 -9.18 -26.62 5.43
C ALA A 176 -7.86 -27.14 4.85
N GLY A 177 -6.89 -26.25 4.61
CA GLY A 177 -5.62 -26.54 3.93
C GLY A 177 -5.76 -26.60 2.40
N SER A 178 -4.69 -26.18 1.69
CA SER A 178 -4.68 -26.08 0.23
C SER A 178 -4.93 -27.42 -0.49
N GLU A 179 -4.56 -28.53 0.11
CA GLU A 179 -4.81 -29.87 -0.48
C GLU A 179 -6.31 -30.14 -0.66
N SER A 180 -7.15 -29.61 0.22
CA SER A 180 -8.62 -29.73 0.10
C SER A 180 -9.18 -29.03 -1.14
N CYS A 181 -8.47 -28.05 -1.69
CA CYS A 181 -8.88 -27.30 -2.89
C CYS A 181 -8.60 -28.04 -4.19
N LYS A 182 -7.59 -28.92 -4.17
CA LYS A 182 -7.07 -29.64 -5.34
C LYS A 182 -8.14 -30.41 -6.09
N THR A 183 -9.03 -31.07 -5.39
CA THR A 183 -10.05 -31.94 -5.98
C THR A 183 -10.95 -31.21 -6.99
N CYS A 184 -11.26 -29.91 -6.73
CA CYS A 184 -12.13 -29.11 -7.60
C CYS A 184 -11.35 -28.08 -8.44
N HIS A 185 -10.16 -27.64 -7.97
CA HIS A 185 -9.34 -26.61 -8.58
C HIS A 185 -7.97 -27.13 -9.03
N SER A 186 -7.90 -28.37 -9.56
CA SER A 186 -6.63 -29.05 -9.86
C SER A 186 -5.68 -28.24 -10.76
N SER A 187 -6.18 -27.65 -11.82
CA SER A 187 -5.34 -26.86 -12.77
C SER A 187 -4.73 -25.60 -12.11
N ILE A 188 -5.48 -24.94 -11.22
CA ILE A 188 -4.99 -23.81 -10.45
C ILE A 188 -3.99 -24.28 -9.39
N TYR A 189 -4.32 -25.35 -8.69
CA TYR A 189 -3.48 -25.95 -7.66
C TYR A 189 -2.10 -26.37 -8.24
N ASP A 190 -2.08 -27.04 -9.40
CA ASP A 190 -0.85 -27.54 -10.02
C ASP A 190 0.07 -26.40 -10.51
N ARG A 191 -0.51 -25.26 -10.93
CA ARG A 191 0.27 -24.05 -11.25
C ARG A 191 0.79 -23.37 -9.98
N TRP A 192 -0.08 -23.12 -9.02
CA TRP A 192 0.27 -22.50 -7.75
C TRP A 192 1.37 -23.28 -7.02
N LYS A 193 1.30 -24.60 -6.99
CA LYS A 193 2.27 -25.47 -6.30
C LYS A 193 3.70 -25.27 -6.79
N LYS A 194 3.89 -24.77 -8.01
CA LYS A 194 5.20 -24.45 -8.60
C LYS A 194 5.71 -23.05 -8.28
N THR A 195 4.88 -22.21 -7.68
CA THR A 195 5.23 -20.79 -7.41
C THR A 195 6.25 -20.67 -6.27
N PRO A 196 7.05 -19.58 -6.25
CA PRO A 196 7.89 -19.25 -5.08
C PRO A 196 7.10 -19.12 -3.78
N MET A 197 5.84 -18.64 -3.84
CA MET A 197 4.98 -18.49 -2.68
C MET A 197 4.61 -19.85 -2.04
N ALA A 198 4.34 -20.87 -2.85
CA ALA A 198 4.05 -22.22 -2.38
C ALA A 198 5.30 -22.99 -1.91
N ASN A 199 6.50 -22.42 -2.12
CA ASN A 199 7.78 -23.08 -1.85
C ASN A 199 8.75 -22.20 -1.08
N VAL A 200 8.26 -21.20 -0.35
CA VAL A 200 9.13 -20.27 0.38
C VAL A 200 9.71 -20.88 1.64
N VAL A 201 8.97 -21.78 2.31
CA VAL A 201 9.39 -22.55 3.48
C VAL A 201 9.48 -24.01 3.11
N ARG A 202 10.63 -24.64 3.33
CA ARG A 202 10.84 -26.06 3.01
C ARG A 202 11.60 -26.76 4.13
N ASP A 203 11.14 -27.95 4.47
CA ASP A 203 11.85 -28.88 5.35
C ASP A 203 12.84 -29.68 4.51
N PRO A 204 14.16 -29.60 4.76
CA PRO A 204 15.15 -30.35 4.00
C PRO A 204 15.05 -31.88 4.13
N ARG A 205 14.34 -32.38 5.14
CA ARG A 205 14.09 -33.82 5.33
C ARG A 205 13.04 -34.33 4.35
N GLU A 206 12.03 -33.49 4.05
CA GLU A 206 10.98 -33.79 3.06
C GLU A 206 11.40 -33.38 1.65
N HIS A 207 12.23 -32.33 1.56
CA HIS A 207 12.72 -31.73 0.32
C HIS A 207 14.26 -31.68 0.32
N PRO A 208 14.97 -32.81 0.00
CA PRO A 208 16.43 -32.85 0.07
C PRO A 208 17.15 -31.86 -0.84
N ASP A 209 16.48 -31.37 -1.87
CA ASP A 209 16.93 -30.34 -2.83
C ASP A 209 16.67 -28.91 -2.33
N ALA A 210 16.06 -28.73 -1.14
CA ALA A 210 15.70 -27.43 -0.61
C ALA A 210 16.92 -26.54 -0.31
N ILE A 211 18.06 -27.14 0.06
CA ILE A 211 19.29 -26.41 0.39
C ILE A 211 20.06 -26.14 -0.90
N ILE A 212 20.22 -24.86 -1.26
CA ILE A 212 20.86 -24.45 -2.52
C ILE A 212 22.40 -24.60 -2.47
N PRO A 213 23.11 -24.09 -1.42
CA PRO A 213 24.56 -24.23 -1.38
C PRO A 213 25.02 -25.65 -1.06
N ASP A 214 26.23 -25.96 -1.47
CA ASP A 214 26.92 -27.17 -1.10
C ASP A 214 27.56 -27.01 0.29
N LEU A 215 26.92 -27.59 1.30
CA LEU A 215 27.36 -27.52 2.70
C LEU A 215 28.62 -28.37 2.98
N SER A 216 29.09 -29.20 2.02
CA SER A 216 30.35 -29.92 2.19
C SER A 216 31.58 -29.03 2.01
N LYS A 217 31.40 -27.86 1.41
CA LYS A 217 32.45 -26.87 1.22
C LYS A 217 32.56 -26.00 2.48
N ALA A 218 33.74 -26.00 3.07
CA ALA A 218 34.01 -25.19 4.27
C ALA A 218 33.88 -23.69 3.94
N ASP A 219 33.16 -22.98 4.79
CA ASP A 219 33.06 -21.53 4.77
C ASP A 219 33.13 -20.99 6.21
N PRO A 220 33.90 -19.93 6.47
CA PRO A 220 34.09 -19.41 7.83
C PRO A 220 32.82 -18.86 8.48
N LEU A 221 31.77 -18.61 7.71
CA LEU A 221 30.46 -18.15 8.23
C LEU A 221 29.54 -19.32 8.62
N VAL A 222 29.82 -20.54 8.16
CA VAL A 222 28.93 -21.69 8.31
C VAL A 222 29.41 -22.58 9.44
N HIS A 223 28.72 -22.54 10.55
CA HIS A 223 28.99 -23.35 11.75
C HIS A 223 27.84 -24.33 12.04
N PHE A 224 27.17 -24.79 11.01
CA PHE A 224 26.05 -25.75 11.09
C PHE A 224 26.12 -26.75 9.92
N SER A 225 25.54 -27.89 10.14
CA SER A 225 25.39 -28.97 9.16
C SER A 225 23.98 -29.03 8.58
N LYS A 226 23.74 -29.88 7.60
CA LYS A 226 22.42 -30.15 7.05
C LYS A 226 21.45 -30.65 8.12
N ASP A 227 21.92 -31.45 9.06
CA ASP A 227 21.09 -32.08 10.10
C ASP A 227 20.63 -31.09 11.17
N ASP A 228 21.31 -29.95 11.29
CA ASP A 228 20.92 -28.87 12.21
C ASP A 228 19.76 -28.01 11.64
N ILE A 229 19.48 -28.13 10.34
CA ILE A 229 18.51 -27.29 9.65
C ILE A 229 17.12 -27.91 9.74
N ALA A 230 16.22 -27.23 10.45
CA ALA A 230 14.81 -27.59 10.50
C ALA A 230 14.03 -27.06 9.29
N PHE A 231 14.27 -25.80 8.90
CA PHE A 231 13.65 -25.17 7.73
C PHE A 231 14.64 -24.31 6.97
N VAL A 232 14.37 -24.17 5.67
CA VAL A 232 14.97 -23.15 4.80
C VAL A 232 13.88 -22.19 4.29
N TYR A 233 14.18 -20.88 4.29
CA TYR A 233 13.28 -19.86 3.78
C TYR A 233 13.91 -19.14 2.59
N GLY A 234 13.13 -19.08 1.49
CA GLY A 234 13.53 -18.40 0.27
C GLY A 234 14.37 -19.25 -0.69
N SER A 235 14.42 -18.79 -1.95
CA SER A 235 15.13 -19.49 -3.03
C SER A 235 15.49 -18.62 -4.24
N ILE A 236 15.09 -17.32 -4.24
CA ILE A 236 15.26 -16.45 -5.42
C ILE A 236 16.49 -15.55 -5.27
N TRP A 237 16.53 -14.71 -4.24
CA TRP A 237 17.64 -13.77 -4.02
C TRP A 237 18.53 -14.18 -2.88
N LYS A 238 17.93 -14.72 -1.82
CA LYS A 238 18.60 -15.20 -0.62
C LYS A 238 17.91 -16.43 -0.06
N GLN A 239 18.66 -17.25 0.64
CA GLN A 239 18.15 -18.38 1.40
C GLN A 239 18.65 -18.29 2.82
N ARG A 240 17.75 -18.46 3.78
CA ARG A 240 18.00 -18.47 5.21
C ARG A 240 17.72 -19.84 5.80
N TYR A 241 18.45 -20.17 6.82
CA TYR A 241 18.42 -21.47 7.49
C TYR A 241 18.01 -21.29 8.93
N PHE A 242 17.20 -22.23 9.43
CA PHE A 242 16.60 -22.12 10.74
C PHE A 242 16.74 -23.43 11.50
N LYS A 243 17.17 -23.32 12.78
CA LYS A 243 17.18 -24.42 13.72
C LYS A 243 15.92 -24.41 14.59
N LYS A 244 15.47 -25.59 15.03
CA LYS A 244 14.39 -25.71 16.01
C LYS A 244 14.97 -25.65 17.43
N ALA A 245 14.36 -24.86 18.32
CA ALA A 245 14.68 -24.82 19.73
C ALA A 245 13.37 -24.70 20.54
N GLY A 246 13.00 -25.78 21.23
CA GLY A 246 11.66 -25.90 21.81
C GLY A 246 10.57 -25.86 20.76
N ASP A 247 9.59 -24.96 20.93
CA ASP A 247 8.48 -24.75 19.98
C ASP A 247 8.76 -23.64 18.96
N ASP A 248 9.93 -23.03 19.00
CA ASP A 248 10.30 -21.93 18.15
C ASP A 248 11.39 -22.33 17.13
N TYR A 249 11.47 -21.56 16.05
CA TYR A 249 12.55 -21.66 15.06
C TYR A 249 13.39 -20.39 15.11
N PHE A 250 14.72 -20.54 15.06
CA PHE A 250 15.67 -19.43 15.14
C PHE A 250 16.60 -19.43 13.92
N PRO A 251 16.93 -18.27 13.37
CA PRO A 251 17.83 -18.20 12.23
C PRO A 251 19.27 -18.56 12.63
N PHE A 252 19.97 -19.20 11.71
CA PHE A 252 21.42 -19.25 11.76
C PHE A 252 22.03 -17.90 11.37
N PRO A 253 23.25 -17.58 11.83
CA PRO A 253 23.88 -16.28 11.59
C PRO A 253 24.37 -16.09 10.15
N ALA A 254 24.34 -17.13 9.30
CA ALA A 254 24.71 -17.09 7.89
C ALA A 254 23.48 -17.27 6.99
N GLN A 255 23.49 -16.58 5.85
CA GLN A 255 22.50 -16.70 4.78
C GLN A 255 23.22 -16.87 3.43
N TRP A 256 22.57 -17.54 2.49
CA TRP A 256 23.10 -17.74 1.15
C TRP A 256 22.59 -16.65 0.20
N ASP A 257 23.51 -15.94 -0.45
CA ASP A 257 23.23 -15.04 -1.56
C ASP A 257 23.13 -15.89 -2.84
N VAL A 258 21.90 -16.03 -3.34
CA VAL A 258 21.62 -16.90 -4.50
C VAL A 258 22.19 -16.29 -5.79
N THR A 259 22.20 -14.96 -5.89
CA THR A 259 22.69 -14.26 -7.07
C THR A 259 24.20 -14.38 -7.22
N HIS A 260 24.95 -14.15 -6.15
CA HIS A 260 26.41 -14.19 -6.15
C HIS A 260 26.99 -15.56 -5.80
N ARG A 261 26.12 -16.52 -5.41
CA ARG A 261 26.51 -17.88 -5.01
C ARG A 261 27.58 -17.89 -3.92
N MET A 262 27.34 -17.12 -2.85
CA MET A 262 28.25 -16.99 -1.72
C MET A 262 27.51 -16.86 -0.40
N TRP A 263 28.17 -17.23 0.68
CA TRP A 263 27.68 -17.01 2.01
C TRP A 263 27.84 -15.55 2.42
N ARG A 264 26.84 -15.01 3.11
CA ARG A 264 26.88 -13.70 3.73
C ARG A 264 26.41 -13.82 5.17
N PRO A 265 26.92 -12.96 6.08
CA PRO A 265 26.36 -12.91 7.41
C PRO A 265 24.90 -12.45 7.35
N TYR A 266 24.04 -13.10 8.14
CA TYR A 266 22.67 -12.62 8.33
C TYR A 266 22.63 -11.45 9.31
N PHE A 267 23.55 -11.47 10.28
CA PHE A 267 23.75 -10.40 11.22
C PHE A 267 25.22 -9.97 11.20
N VAL A 268 25.47 -8.68 11.10
CA VAL A 268 26.81 -8.10 11.14
C VAL A 268 26.86 -7.12 12.31
N LYS A 269 27.51 -7.53 13.39
CA LYS A 269 27.84 -6.63 14.48
C LYS A 269 28.92 -5.66 13.99
N ASN A 270 28.60 -4.37 13.86
CA ASN A 270 29.48 -3.33 13.30
C ASN A 270 29.77 -3.46 11.79
N GLY A 271 28.84 -4.00 11.02
CA GLY A 271 29.00 -4.15 9.57
C GLY A 271 28.75 -2.90 8.75
N THR A 272 29.26 -2.94 7.52
CA THR A 272 29.10 -1.89 6.51
C THR A 272 27.79 -2.01 5.74
N ASP A 273 27.06 -3.11 5.86
CA ASP A 273 25.76 -3.27 5.23
C ASP A 273 24.74 -2.37 5.94
N TRP A 274 24.19 -1.42 5.20
CA TRP A 274 23.29 -0.38 5.72
C TRP A 274 22.08 -0.95 6.50
N TRP A 275 21.53 -2.07 6.08
CA TRP A 275 20.39 -2.69 6.74
C TRP A 275 20.77 -3.48 8.00
N ALA A 276 22.00 -3.98 8.07
CA ALA A 276 22.50 -4.68 9.25
C ALA A 276 22.70 -3.73 10.45
N THR A 277 23.04 -2.47 10.19
CA THR A 277 23.22 -1.45 11.23
C THR A 277 21.88 -0.93 11.80
N LEU A 278 20.78 -1.12 11.08
CA LEU A 278 19.47 -0.59 11.40
C LEU A 278 18.49 -1.66 11.93
N TYR A 279 18.82 -2.95 11.80
CA TYR A 279 18.13 -4.00 12.52
C TYR A 279 18.46 -3.95 14.01
N PRO A 280 17.49 -4.23 14.90
CA PRO A 280 17.80 -4.44 16.30
C PRO A 280 18.94 -5.47 16.44
N PRO A 281 19.94 -5.24 17.31
CA PRO A 281 21.08 -6.14 17.44
C PRO A 281 20.72 -7.58 17.79
N ASP A 282 19.55 -7.78 18.40
CA ASP A 282 18.98 -9.06 18.81
C ASP A 282 18.04 -9.69 17.75
N ASN A 283 17.94 -9.10 16.56
CA ASN A 283 16.98 -9.54 15.54
C ASN A 283 17.21 -11.01 15.11
N PHE A 284 18.46 -11.47 15.11
CA PHE A 284 18.80 -12.87 14.83
C PHE A 284 18.51 -13.81 16.01
N GLU A 285 18.32 -13.29 17.21
CA GLU A 285 17.91 -14.04 18.40
C GLU A 285 16.40 -14.18 18.52
N ARG A 286 15.65 -13.45 17.67
CA ARG A 286 14.19 -13.49 17.66
C ARG A 286 13.71 -14.72 16.88
N PRO A 287 12.70 -15.45 17.40
CA PRO A 287 12.13 -16.59 16.72
C PRO A 287 11.35 -16.18 15.46
N THR A 288 11.16 -17.12 14.53
CA THR A 288 10.47 -16.87 13.26
C THR A 288 9.00 -16.49 13.42
N GLY A 289 8.32 -16.99 14.46
CA GLY A 289 6.91 -16.67 14.70
C GLY A 289 6.60 -15.18 14.65
N PRO A 290 7.25 -14.35 15.49
CA PRO A 290 7.10 -12.90 15.43
C PRO A 290 7.60 -12.24 14.14
N LEU A 291 8.62 -12.81 13.48
CA LEU A 291 9.29 -12.18 12.34
C LEU A 291 8.75 -12.58 10.98
N CYS A 292 8.39 -13.85 10.81
CA CYS A 292 8.26 -14.46 9.47
C CYS A 292 6.97 -15.25 9.27
N ASP A 293 6.58 -16.05 10.28
CA ASP A 293 5.64 -17.16 10.08
C ASP A 293 4.23 -16.69 9.75
N GLY A 294 3.82 -15.52 10.24
CA GLY A 294 2.54 -14.93 9.89
C GLY A 294 2.37 -14.63 8.40
N CYS A 295 3.48 -14.35 7.67
CA CYS A 295 3.45 -14.17 6.22
C CYS A 295 3.79 -15.46 5.44
N HIS A 296 4.55 -16.36 6.04
CA HIS A 296 5.10 -17.56 5.39
C HIS A 296 4.33 -18.83 5.74
N SER A 297 3.11 -18.67 6.26
CA SER A 297 2.20 -19.77 6.57
C SER A 297 0.72 -19.34 6.42
N VAL A 298 -0.17 -20.30 6.50
CA VAL A 298 -1.60 -20.08 6.64
C VAL A 298 -1.98 -20.25 8.10
N ASN A 299 -2.64 -19.22 8.67
CA ASN A 299 -3.22 -19.25 10.01
C ASN A 299 -2.20 -19.57 11.12
N TYR A 300 -1.07 -18.83 11.17
CA TYR A 300 -0.17 -18.96 12.30
C TYR A 300 -0.87 -18.45 13.58
N ASP A 301 -0.98 -19.34 14.57
CA ASP A 301 -1.50 -19.01 15.88
C ASP A 301 -0.36 -18.58 16.81
N ILE A 302 -0.42 -17.36 17.33
CA ILE A 302 0.66 -16.78 18.15
C ILE A 302 0.79 -17.42 19.54
N ASN A 303 -0.27 -18.08 20.04
CA ASN A 303 -0.29 -18.71 21.35
C ASN A 303 0.20 -20.15 21.28
N THR A 304 -0.32 -20.93 20.33
CA THR A 304 0.04 -22.35 20.17
C THR A 304 1.25 -22.55 19.25
N LYS A 305 1.65 -21.52 18.50
CA LYS A 305 2.75 -21.54 17.50
C LYS A 305 2.52 -22.59 16.40
N THR A 306 1.27 -22.88 16.11
CA THR A 306 0.86 -23.84 15.09
C THR A 306 0.40 -23.13 13.83
N VAL A 307 0.47 -23.84 12.71
CA VAL A 307 0.00 -23.38 11.39
C VAL A 307 -1.00 -24.39 10.83
N THR A 308 -1.90 -23.95 9.97
CA THR A 308 -2.72 -24.87 9.16
C THR A 308 -1.83 -25.53 8.09
N GLU A 309 -0.99 -24.73 7.46
CA GLU A 309 0.04 -25.19 6.51
C GLU A 309 1.18 -24.18 6.42
N TRP A 310 2.39 -24.67 6.15
CA TRP A 310 3.51 -23.81 5.79
C TRP A 310 3.37 -23.30 4.36
N ASN A 311 4.04 -22.21 4.05
CA ASN A 311 3.98 -21.48 2.80
C ASN A 311 2.71 -20.61 2.65
N VAL A 312 2.62 -19.90 1.54
CA VAL A 312 1.47 -19.06 1.20
C VAL A 312 0.45 -19.93 0.48
N GLY A 313 -0.40 -20.61 1.26
CA GLY A 313 -1.46 -21.47 0.76
C GLY A 313 -2.65 -20.70 0.21
N CYS A 314 -3.59 -21.43 -0.40
CA CYS A 314 -4.80 -20.87 -1.01
C CYS A 314 -5.58 -19.98 -0.05
N GLU A 315 -5.74 -20.44 1.17
CA GLU A 315 -6.53 -19.75 2.19
C GLU A 315 -5.85 -18.50 2.78
N ARG A 316 -4.56 -18.25 2.45
CA ARG A 316 -3.91 -16.98 2.83
C ARG A 316 -4.51 -15.81 2.06
N CYS A 317 -5.02 -16.06 0.87
CA CYS A 317 -5.68 -15.08 0.00
C CYS A 317 -7.20 -15.24 -0.05
N HIS A 318 -7.70 -16.46 0.13
CA HIS A 318 -9.12 -16.79 0.00
C HIS A 318 -9.86 -16.91 1.34
N GLY A 319 -9.13 -16.80 2.48
CA GLY A 319 -9.70 -16.98 3.80
C GLY A 319 -10.10 -18.42 4.11
N PRO A 320 -10.72 -18.68 5.29
CA PRO A 320 -11.07 -20.01 5.75
C PRO A 320 -12.04 -20.72 4.80
N GLY A 321 -11.65 -21.90 4.28
CA GLY A 321 -12.37 -22.61 3.23
C GLY A 321 -13.29 -23.75 3.71
N SER A 322 -13.40 -24.01 5.02
CA SER A 322 -14.15 -25.18 5.51
C SER A 322 -15.60 -25.23 5.03
N GLU A 323 -16.27 -24.10 4.98
CA GLU A 323 -17.66 -24.04 4.51
C GLU A 323 -17.74 -24.13 2.99
N HIS A 324 -16.76 -23.56 2.28
CA HIS A 324 -16.68 -23.69 0.82
C HIS A 324 -16.50 -25.15 0.37
N VAL A 325 -15.64 -25.89 1.04
CA VAL A 325 -15.45 -27.32 0.75
C VAL A 325 -16.74 -28.11 0.92
N LYS A 326 -17.58 -27.75 1.91
CA LYS A 326 -18.87 -28.41 2.16
C LYS A 326 -19.95 -27.97 1.16
N GLN A 327 -20.11 -26.66 0.99
CA GLN A 327 -21.26 -26.08 0.27
C GLN A 327 -20.97 -25.83 -1.20
N ARG A 328 -19.72 -25.61 -1.58
CA ARG A 328 -19.23 -25.37 -2.96
C ARG A 328 -19.90 -24.16 -3.64
N THR A 329 -20.26 -23.14 -2.86
CA THR A 329 -20.86 -21.90 -3.36
C THR A 329 -19.88 -20.75 -3.30
N ARG A 330 -20.04 -19.75 -4.17
CA ARG A 330 -19.17 -18.57 -4.24
C ARG A 330 -19.25 -17.70 -2.97
N ASP A 331 -20.35 -17.80 -2.23
CA ASP A 331 -20.60 -16.97 -1.05
C ASP A 331 -19.99 -17.57 0.23
N THR A 332 -19.34 -18.71 0.12
CA THR A 332 -18.67 -19.39 1.23
C THR A 332 -17.14 -19.32 1.16
N ILE A 333 -16.60 -18.45 0.32
CA ILE A 333 -15.14 -18.21 0.17
C ILE A 333 -14.89 -16.77 -0.28
N VAL A 334 -13.81 -16.16 0.17
CA VAL A 334 -13.38 -14.85 -0.33
C VAL A 334 -12.75 -15.01 -1.69
N ASN A 335 -13.12 -14.17 -2.64
CA ASN A 335 -12.42 -14.03 -3.90
C ASN A 335 -11.89 -12.60 -4.01
N PRO A 336 -10.55 -12.38 -3.92
CA PRO A 336 -9.97 -11.03 -3.98
C PRO A 336 -10.38 -10.23 -5.22
N ALA A 337 -10.61 -10.88 -6.36
CA ALA A 337 -11.05 -10.20 -7.59
C ALA A 337 -12.49 -9.66 -7.52
N ARG A 338 -13.26 -10.02 -6.50
CA ARG A 338 -14.63 -9.51 -6.27
C ARG A 338 -14.69 -8.45 -5.17
N LEU A 339 -13.59 -8.19 -4.50
CA LEU A 339 -13.47 -7.15 -3.49
C LEU A 339 -13.29 -5.78 -4.18
N ASP A 340 -13.58 -4.71 -3.45
CA ASP A 340 -13.13 -3.39 -3.85
C ASP A 340 -11.59 -3.35 -3.92
N TYR A 341 -11.05 -2.34 -4.60
CA TYR A 341 -9.63 -2.30 -4.89
C TYR A 341 -8.73 -2.18 -3.63
N VAL A 342 -9.24 -1.63 -2.53
CA VAL A 342 -8.49 -1.53 -1.27
C VAL A 342 -8.31 -2.92 -0.66
N HIS A 343 -9.41 -3.63 -0.39
CA HIS A 343 -9.37 -4.99 0.16
C HIS A 343 -8.71 -5.99 -0.79
N ALA A 344 -8.90 -5.81 -2.11
CA ALA A 344 -8.21 -6.59 -3.13
C ALA A 344 -6.68 -6.45 -3.03
N ASN A 345 -6.18 -5.23 -2.85
CA ASN A 345 -4.75 -4.95 -2.65
C ASN A 345 -4.26 -5.38 -1.27
N ASP A 346 -5.06 -5.24 -0.22
CA ASP A 346 -4.75 -5.69 1.13
C ASP A 346 -4.40 -7.18 1.19
N THR A 347 -4.96 -7.97 0.26
CA THR A 347 -4.59 -9.39 0.07
C THR A 347 -3.09 -9.57 -0.14
N CYS A 348 -2.43 -8.66 -0.83
CA CYS A 348 -1.00 -8.71 -1.14
C CYS A 348 -0.18 -7.90 -0.12
N ILE A 349 -0.67 -6.71 0.22
CA ILE A 349 -0.01 -5.75 1.09
C ILE A 349 0.25 -6.32 2.49
N GLN A 350 -0.61 -7.19 3.01
CA GLN A 350 -0.40 -7.87 4.30
C GLN A 350 0.99 -8.53 4.45
N CYS A 351 1.60 -8.94 3.33
CA CYS A 351 2.91 -9.59 3.29
C CYS A 351 3.95 -8.78 2.51
N HIS A 352 3.53 -8.09 1.44
CA HIS A 352 4.41 -7.30 0.57
C HIS A 352 4.50 -5.83 1.01
N SER A 353 4.63 -5.61 2.32
CA SER A 353 4.85 -4.28 2.91
C SER A 353 5.69 -4.33 4.18
N GLN A 354 6.22 -3.21 4.58
CA GLN A 354 6.80 -2.96 5.89
C GLN A 354 5.82 -2.12 6.72
N GLY A 355 5.72 -2.46 7.99
CA GLY A 355 4.80 -1.80 8.92
C GLY A 355 4.89 -2.37 10.32
N ARG A 356 3.88 -2.06 11.14
CA ARG A 356 3.75 -2.58 12.51
C ARG A 356 2.28 -2.80 12.85
N PRO A 357 1.93 -3.85 13.62
CA PRO A 357 0.62 -3.92 14.25
C PRO A 357 0.37 -2.67 15.11
N PRO A 358 -0.85 -2.12 15.14
CA PRO A 358 -1.18 -0.93 15.95
C PRO A 358 -0.88 -1.09 17.44
N ASN A 359 -1.05 -2.32 17.95
CA ASN A 359 -0.90 -2.66 19.38
C ASN A 359 0.42 -3.39 19.68
N ASN A 360 1.44 -3.20 18.86
CA ASN A 360 2.76 -3.80 19.09
C ASN A 360 3.48 -3.12 20.28
N PRO A 361 4.06 -3.85 21.25
CA PRO A 361 4.13 -5.31 21.34
C PRO A 361 2.82 -5.99 21.74
N ILE A 362 2.57 -7.20 21.22
CA ILE A 362 1.46 -8.06 21.61
C ILE A 362 2.01 -9.13 22.56
N ASP A 363 1.46 -9.21 23.76
CA ASP A 363 1.93 -10.11 24.83
C ASP A 363 3.45 -10.06 25.04
N GLY A 364 4.00 -8.83 25.03
CA GLY A 364 5.42 -8.55 25.24
C GLY A 364 6.34 -8.89 24.06
N ARG A 365 5.81 -9.30 22.89
CA ARG A 365 6.57 -9.64 21.69
C ARG A 365 6.27 -8.68 20.54
N TYR A 366 7.31 -8.26 19.81
CA TYR A 366 7.18 -7.41 18.63
C TYR A 366 6.98 -8.27 17.38
N TYR A 367 5.85 -8.05 16.69
CA TYR A 367 5.50 -8.74 15.45
C TYR A 367 5.75 -7.86 14.23
N ASP A 368 6.30 -8.47 13.17
CA ASP A 368 6.60 -7.84 11.89
C ASP A 368 5.61 -8.25 10.78
N TRP A 369 4.38 -8.57 11.17
CA TRP A 369 3.26 -8.92 10.30
C TRP A 369 1.91 -8.60 10.96
N PRO A 370 0.80 -8.47 10.20
CA PRO A 370 -0.51 -8.05 10.71
C PRO A 370 -1.20 -9.18 11.51
N VAL A 371 -0.90 -9.26 12.81
CA VAL A 371 -1.48 -10.28 13.71
C VAL A 371 -2.99 -10.12 13.78
N GLY A 372 -3.71 -11.22 13.58
CA GLY A 372 -5.17 -11.25 13.62
C GLY A 372 -5.88 -10.86 12.34
N PHE A 373 -5.17 -10.34 11.34
CA PHE A 373 -5.77 -10.01 10.04
C PHE A 373 -6.27 -11.25 9.31
N ARG A 374 -7.46 -11.16 8.77
CA ARG A 374 -8.09 -12.17 7.91
C ARG A 374 -8.61 -11.51 6.65
N MET A 375 -8.66 -12.29 5.58
CA MET A 375 -9.15 -11.78 4.29
C MET A 375 -10.54 -11.19 4.40
N GLY A 376 -10.71 -10.01 3.82
CA GLY A 376 -11.94 -9.26 3.82
C GLY A 376 -12.12 -8.28 4.99
N LEU A 377 -11.20 -8.27 5.96
CA LEU A 377 -11.12 -7.21 6.96
C LEU A 377 -10.28 -6.05 6.43
N ASN A 378 -10.42 -4.87 7.01
CA ASN A 378 -9.55 -3.74 6.73
C ASN A 378 -8.14 -4.00 7.27
N LEU A 379 -7.14 -4.08 6.42
CA LEU A 379 -5.77 -4.30 6.84
C LEU A 379 -5.27 -3.18 7.78
N SER A 380 -5.72 -1.95 7.58
CA SER A 380 -5.35 -0.80 8.42
C SER A 380 -5.69 -0.93 9.90
N ASP A 381 -6.64 -1.80 10.26
CA ASP A 381 -6.99 -2.09 11.66
C ASP A 381 -5.94 -3.00 12.34
N PHE A 382 -5.16 -3.73 11.55
CA PHE A 382 -4.17 -4.72 12.00
C PHE A 382 -2.72 -4.34 11.66
N TRP A 383 -2.53 -3.42 10.71
CA TRP A 383 -1.24 -3.11 10.15
C TRP A 383 -1.09 -1.64 9.78
N ARG A 384 -0.20 -0.93 10.43
CA ARG A 384 0.21 0.42 10.05
C ARG A 384 1.46 0.31 9.19
N LEU A 385 1.36 0.73 7.95
CA LEU A 385 2.51 0.80 7.06
C LEU A 385 3.56 1.76 7.62
N GLU A 386 4.84 1.45 7.39
CA GLU A 386 5.93 2.35 7.80
C GLU A 386 5.70 3.75 7.21
N SER A 387 5.86 4.74 8.07
CA SER A 387 5.74 6.14 7.70
C SER A 387 7.06 6.67 7.16
N TYR A 388 6.97 7.66 6.30
CA TYR A 388 8.11 8.41 5.79
C TYR A 388 7.93 9.90 6.09
N ARG A 389 9.03 10.66 5.97
CA ARG A 389 9.02 12.12 5.95
C ARG A 389 9.74 12.58 4.69
N LEU A 390 9.10 13.45 3.94
CA LEU A 390 9.72 14.02 2.74
C LEU A 390 10.98 14.81 3.12
N GLY A 391 12.04 14.63 2.37
CA GLY A 391 13.34 15.25 2.62
C GLY A 391 14.23 14.47 3.62
N GLU A 392 13.75 13.41 4.26
CA GLU A 392 14.51 12.60 5.22
C GLU A 392 14.75 11.18 4.70
N THR A 393 15.98 10.72 4.71
CA THR A 393 16.33 9.31 4.50
C THR A 393 16.01 8.52 5.77
N SER A 394 15.29 7.43 5.64
CA SER A 394 15.07 6.47 6.71
C SER A 394 15.56 5.08 6.31
N PHE A 395 15.55 4.14 7.26
CA PHE A 395 15.82 2.73 6.96
C PHE A 395 14.91 2.15 5.87
N THR A 396 13.68 2.65 5.78
CA THR A 396 12.66 2.08 4.90
C THR A 396 12.44 2.89 3.63
N HIS A 397 12.73 4.19 3.64
CA HIS A 397 12.40 5.09 2.53
C HIS A 397 13.54 6.04 2.18
N PHE A 398 13.64 6.33 0.91
CA PHE A 398 14.37 7.48 0.37
C PHE A 398 13.65 8.79 0.74
N PRO A 399 14.32 9.96 0.64
CA PRO A 399 13.71 11.26 0.97
C PRO A 399 12.47 11.65 0.16
N ASP A 400 12.26 11.03 -0.99
CA ASP A 400 11.09 11.25 -1.84
C ASP A 400 9.93 10.29 -1.55
N ALA A 401 10.03 9.52 -0.47
CA ALA A 401 9.10 8.49 -0.04
C ALA A 401 9.11 7.17 -0.85
N THR A 402 10.00 7.02 -1.83
CA THR A 402 10.18 5.73 -2.51
C THR A 402 10.80 4.71 -1.55
N ALA A 403 10.38 3.48 -1.66
CA ALA A 403 10.90 2.40 -0.83
C ALA A 403 12.39 2.15 -1.06
N HIS A 404 13.14 2.02 0.03
CA HIS A 404 14.56 1.68 0.02
C HIS A 404 14.79 0.20 0.29
N LYS A 405 13.97 -0.39 1.14
CA LYS A 405 14.09 -1.78 1.60
C LYS A 405 13.13 -2.69 0.82
N ASN A 406 13.55 -3.93 0.60
CA ASN A 406 12.69 -4.94 -0.04
C ASN A 406 11.45 -5.27 0.79
N ARG A 407 10.49 -5.92 0.17
CA ARG A 407 9.16 -6.24 0.72
C ARG A 407 8.36 -4.97 1.00
N MET A 408 8.54 -3.93 0.19
CA MET A 408 7.83 -2.67 0.33
C MET A 408 7.00 -2.31 -0.91
N GLN A 409 6.73 -3.28 -1.78
CA GLN A 409 5.93 -3.07 -2.99
C GLN A 409 4.57 -2.46 -2.67
N GLY A 410 3.95 -2.88 -1.55
CA GLY A 410 2.70 -2.31 -1.07
C GLY A 410 2.84 -0.88 -0.58
N ASN A 411 3.96 -0.53 0.12
CA ASN A 411 4.20 0.83 0.58
C ASN A 411 4.35 1.80 -0.60
N ASP A 412 5.04 1.38 -1.66
CA ASP A 412 5.19 2.13 -2.89
C ASP A 412 3.86 2.22 -3.66
N PHE A 413 3.20 1.08 -3.86
CA PHE A 413 2.02 0.99 -4.70
C PHE A 413 0.86 1.86 -4.21
N VAL A 414 0.60 1.90 -2.90
CA VAL A 414 -0.47 2.74 -2.33
C VAL A 414 -0.25 4.24 -2.52
N GLN A 415 0.97 4.66 -2.89
CA GLN A 415 1.30 6.04 -3.24
C GLN A 415 1.12 6.31 -4.74
N SER A 416 0.93 5.28 -5.55
CA SER A 416 0.87 5.39 -7.01
C SER A 416 -0.48 5.90 -7.49
N LEU A 417 -0.48 6.59 -8.64
CA LEU A 417 -1.73 6.98 -9.31
C LEU A 417 -2.52 5.76 -9.77
N MET A 418 -1.88 4.63 -10.05
CA MET A 418 -2.58 3.41 -10.46
C MET A 418 -3.41 2.83 -9.31
N TYR A 419 -2.87 2.79 -8.10
CA TYR A 419 -3.65 2.41 -6.92
C TYR A 419 -4.87 3.34 -6.75
N ASN A 420 -4.65 4.66 -6.85
CA ASN A 420 -5.71 5.66 -6.73
C ASN A 420 -6.75 5.59 -7.85
N ARG A 421 -6.47 4.87 -8.93
CA ARG A 421 -7.39 4.59 -10.05
C ARG A 421 -8.00 3.18 -9.97
N GLY A 422 -7.90 2.51 -8.83
CA GLY A 422 -8.53 1.23 -8.59
C GLY A 422 -7.79 0.02 -9.19
N VAL A 423 -6.53 0.18 -9.59
CA VAL A 423 -5.72 -0.95 -10.07
C VAL A 423 -5.36 -1.85 -8.90
N ALA A 424 -5.51 -3.16 -9.08
CA ALA A 424 -5.12 -4.16 -8.10
C ALA A 424 -3.81 -4.84 -8.50
N CYS A 425 -3.07 -5.36 -7.51
CA CYS A 425 -1.81 -6.10 -7.74
C CYS A 425 -1.98 -7.22 -8.77
N PHE A 426 -3.08 -7.95 -8.70
CA PHE A 426 -3.40 -9.02 -9.64
C PHE A 426 -3.87 -8.54 -11.02
N SER A 427 -4.00 -7.23 -11.26
CA SER A 427 -4.14 -6.71 -12.63
C SER A 427 -2.88 -6.98 -13.45
N CYS A 428 -1.72 -7.01 -12.79
CA CYS A 428 -0.41 -7.26 -13.39
C CYS A 428 0.13 -8.67 -13.07
N HIS A 429 -0.18 -9.22 -11.90
CA HIS A 429 0.34 -10.51 -11.44
C HIS A 429 -0.72 -11.62 -11.49
N ASP A 430 -0.35 -12.83 -11.89
CA ASP A 430 -1.13 -14.05 -11.68
C ASP A 430 -0.49 -14.88 -10.56
N VAL A 431 -1.03 -14.71 -9.36
CA VAL A 431 -0.55 -15.37 -8.14
C VAL A 431 -0.74 -16.89 -8.13
N HIS A 432 -1.55 -17.41 -9.06
CA HIS A 432 -1.73 -18.85 -9.24
C HIS A 432 -0.61 -19.49 -10.08
N GLY A 433 0.33 -18.71 -10.55
CA GLY A 433 1.54 -19.18 -11.22
C GLY A 433 1.56 -18.89 -12.72
N THR A 434 2.69 -18.33 -13.13
CA THR A 434 3.11 -18.15 -14.52
C THR A 434 4.49 -18.75 -14.69
N GLU A 435 5.02 -18.77 -15.91
CA GLU A 435 6.35 -19.29 -16.19
C GLU A 435 7.50 -18.37 -15.74
N ASN A 436 7.19 -17.13 -15.32
CA ASN A 436 8.20 -16.19 -14.85
C ASN A 436 8.18 -16.03 -13.32
N ALA A 437 9.36 -15.79 -12.73
CA ALA A 437 9.53 -15.69 -11.27
C ALA A 437 8.78 -14.52 -10.63
N ALA A 438 8.49 -13.46 -11.39
CA ALA A 438 7.69 -12.33 -10.94
C ALA A 438 6.18 -12.58 -11.06
N GLN A 439 5.77 -13.71 -11.61
CA GLN A 439 4.37 -14.10 -11.79
C GLN A 439 3.54 -13.05 -12.56
N LEU A 440 4.13 -12.40 -13.56
CA LEU A 440 3.44 -11.46 -14.42
C LEU A 440 2.53 -12.20 -15.39
N ARG A 441 1.33 -11.63 -15.64
CA ARG A 441 0.35 -12.17 -16.60
C ARG A 441 0.85 -12.17 -18.03
N GLU A 442 1.57 -11.11 -18.40
CA GLU A 442 2.13 -10.87 -19.72
C GLU A 442 3.57 -10.36 -19.58
N PRO A 443 4.37 -10.37 -20.62
CA PRO A 443 5.66 -9.68 -20.63
C PRO A 443 5.52 -8.22 -20.23
N PRO A 444 6.47 -7.63 -19.49
CA PRO A 444 6.31 -6.29 -18.89
C PRO A 444 5.86 -5.19 -19.86
N GLY A 445 6.39 -5.18 -21.09
CA GLY A 445 6.01 -4.20 -22.11
C GLY A 445 4.56 -4.35 -22.56
N GLU A 446 4.12 -5.56 -22.87
CA GLU A 446 2.77 -5.87 -23.35
C GLU A 446 1.73 -5.60 -22.27
N MET A 447 2.04 -5.97 -21.04
CA MET A 447 1.17 -5.72 -19.89
C MET A 447 0.90 -4.23 -19.68
N CYS A 448 1.93 -3.38 -19.79
CA CYS A 448 1.76 -1.93 -19.68
C CYS A 448 0.89 -1.38 -20.83
N PHE A 449 1.09 -1.88 -22.04
CA PHE A 449 0.33 -1.46 -23.22
C PHE A 449 -1.15 -1.81 -23.19
N ALA A 450 -1.57 -2.80 -22.45
CA ALA A 450 -2.99 -3.11 -22.29
C ALA A 450 -3.79 -1.91 -21.77
N CYS A 451 -3.14 -1.05 -20.97
CA CYS A 451 -3.77 0.16 -20.40
C CYS A 451 -3.10 1.47 -20.87
N HIS A 452 -1.79 1.46 -21.13
CA HIS A 452 -0.99 2.62 -21.52
C HIS A 452 -0.58 2.58 -23.01
N GLY A 453 -1.44 2.06 -23.88
CA GLY A 453 -1.17 2.01 -25.33
C GLY A 453 -1.02 3.40 -25.95
N PRO A 454 -0.48 3.49 -27.17
CA PRO A 454 -0.19 4.77 -27.84
C PRO A 454 -1.40 5.72 -27.98
N ASN A 455 -2.59 5.15 -28.05
CA ASN A 455 -3.85 5.90 -28.17
C ASN A 455 -4.57 6.09 -26.82
N ALA A 456 -4.01 5.61 -25.71
CA ALA A 456 -4.60 5.81 -24.40
C ALA A 456 -4.33 7.24 -23.91
N GLN A 457 -5.31 7.82 -23.20
CA GLN A 457 -5.18 9.17 -22.62
C GLN A 457 -3.92 9.33 -21.74
N ASN A 458 -3.51 8.27 -21.08
CA ASN A 458 -2.33 8.16 -20.22
C ASN A 458 -1.19 7.36 -20.86
N GLY A 459 -1.23 7.20 -22.18
CA GLY A 459 -0.17 6.54 -22.94
C GLY A 459 1.06 7.43 -23.17
N PRO A 460 2.10 6.90 -23.81
CA PRO A 460 3.37 7.62 -24.02
C PRO A 460 3.28 8.80 -24.99
N HIS A 461 2.17 9.08 -25.63
CA HIS A 461 1.97 10.19 -26.58
C HIS A 461 3.06 10.38 -27.63
N SER A 462 3.76 9.32 -27.98
CA SER A 462 4.86 9.29 -28.94
C SER A 462 4.53 8.38 -30.11
N ALA A 463 5.11 8.63 -31.27
CA ALA A 463 4.90 7.85 -32.49
C ALA A 463 5.31 6.37 -32.35
N SER A 464 6.22 6.06 -31.41
CA SER A 464 6.66 4.70 -31.14
C SER A 464 7.32 4.61 -29.77
N ILE A 465 7.52 3.38 -29.28
CA ILE A 465 8.30 3.13 -28.04
C ILE A 465 9.70 3.69 -28.14
N ALA A 466 10.37 3.48 -29.28
CA ALA A 466 11.71 4.01 -29.49
C ALA A 466 11.75 5.55 -29.45
N ALA A 467 10.71 6.21 -29.95
CA ALA A 467 10.58 7.66 -29.88
C ALA A 467 10.35 8.15 -28.43
N HIS A 468 9.54 7.40 -27.64
CA HIS A 468 9.30 7.72 -26.22
C HIS A 468 10.55 7.49 -25.36
N THR A 469 11.19 6.34 -25.53
CA THR A 469 12.30 5.93 -24.66
C THR A 469 13.66 6.44 -25.12
N HIS A 470 13.75 6.92 -26.37
CA HIS A 470 15.01 7.26 -27.04
C HIS A 470 16.03 6.11 -27.08
N HIS A 471 15.53 4.86 -26.99
CA HIS A 471 16.33 3.65 -27.09
C HIS A 471 15.82 2.77 -28.23
N LYS A 472 16.75 1.96 -28.78
CA LYS A 472 16.40 1.00 -29.84
C LYS A 472 15.29 0.05 -29.35
N ALA A 473 14.24 -0.12 -30.17
CA ALA A 473 13.16 -1.03 -29.86
C ALA A 473 13.68 -2.44 -29.54
N GLY A 474 13.16 -3.08 -28.50
CA GLY A 474 13.59 -4.39 -28.01
C GLY A 474 14.86 -4.41 -27.17
N SER A 475 15.53 -3.24 -26.96
CA SER A 475 16.66 -3.14 -26.04
C SER A 475 16.20 -3.05 -24.59
N ALA A 476 17.12 -3.28 -23.63
CA ALA A 476 16.83 -3.13 -22.20
C ALA A 476 16.28 -1.74 -21.85
N GLY A 477 16.84 -0.67 -22.44
CA GLY A 477 16.39 0.70 -22.21
C GLY A 477 15.02 1.04 -22.84
N SER A 478 14.48 0.19 -23.73
CA SER A 478 13.14 0.36 -24.28
C SER A 478 12.03 -0.28 -23.44
N GLN A 479 12.40 -0.95 -22.34
CA GLN A 479 11.41 -1.57 -21.45
C GLN A 479 10.78 -0.51 -20.52
N CYS A 480 9.46 -0.48 -20.43
CA CYS A 480 8.73 0.46 -19.57
C CYS A 480 9.22 0.41 -18.11
N VAL A 481 9.43 -0.82 -17.61
CA VAL A 481 9.88 -1.07 -16.23
C VAL A 481 11.29 -0.55 -15.95
N ALA A 482 12.14 -0.40 -16.95
CA ALA A 482 13.50 0.10 -16.76
C ALA A 482 13.50 1.55 -16.25
N CYS A 483 12.52 2.36 -16.67
CA CYS A 483 12.40 3.77 -16.31
C CYS A 483 11.34 4.03 -15.25
N HIS A 484 10.16 3.36 -15.33
CA HIS A 484 9.03 3.61 -14.45
C HIS A 484 8.98 2.70 -13.22
N MET A 485 9.82 1.68 -13.17
CA MET A 485 10.00 0.77 -12.03
C MET A 485 11.49 0.46 -11.85
N PRO A 486 12.34 1.47 -11.60
CA PRO A 486 13.78 1.24 -11.48
C PRO A 486 14.06 0.25 -10.35
N LYS A 487 15.13 -0.56 -10.49
CA LYS A 487 15.57 -1.49 -9.47
C LYS A 487 16.37 -0.76 -8.41
N ILE A 488 15.72 -0.34 -7.35
CA ILE A 488 16.32 0.48 -6.27
C ILE A 488 15.97 -0.01 -4.86
N GLU A 489 15.03 -0.95 -4.71
CA GLU A 489 14.76 -1.57 -3.43
C GLU A 489 15.80 -2.65 -3.15
N GLU A 490 16.59 -2.50 -2.10
CA GLU A 490 17.66 -3.45 -1.75
C GLU A 490 17.12 -4.71 -1.06
N THR A 491 17.56 -5.88 -1.48
CA THR A 491 17.18 -7.16 -0.88
C THR A 491 18.32 -7.86 -0.15
N ILE A 492 19.49 -7.95 -0.75
CA ILE A 492 20.71 -8.47 -0.14
C ILE A 492 21.91 -7.88 -0.88
N ALA A 493 22.83 -7.24 -0.15
CA ALA A 493 23.97 -6.54 -0.74
C ALA A 493 23.51 -5.59 -1.87
N ASP A 494 24.11 -5.73 -3.05
CA ASP A 494 23.79 -4.96 -4.26
C ASP A 494 22.63 -5.53 -5.10
N VAL A 495 21.99 -6.60 -4.65
CA VAL A 495 20.81 -7.16 -5.33
C VAL A 495 19.59 -6.32 -5.05
N THR A 496 19.05 -5.71 -6.10
CA THR A 496 17.90 -4.82 -6.01
C THR A 496 16.68 -5.37 -6.74
N VAL A 497 15.50 -4.94 -6.33
CA VAL A 497 14.22 -5.26 -6.96
C VAL A 497 13.50 -4.00 -7.42
N HIS A 498 12.47 -4.16 -8.24
CA HIS A 498 11.73 -3.05 -8.84
C HIS A 498 10.90 -2.28 -7.81
N ALA A 499 11.03 -0.94 -7.82
CA ALA A 499 10.13 -0.02 -7.13
C ALA A 499 8.72 -0.07 -7.75
N HIS A 500 7.69 0.14 -6.92
CA HIS A 500 6.28 0.07 -7.33
C HIS A 500 5.55 1.42 -7.22
N THR A 501 6.29 2.52 -7.15
CA THR A 501 5.71 3.87 -7.24
C THR A 501 5.28 4.24 -8.66
N PHE A 502 5.80 3.54 -9.67
CA PHE A 502 5.62 3.80 -11.09
C PHE A 502 6.03 5.23 -11.52
N ARG A 503 6.84 5.87 -10.70
CA ARG A 503 7.39 7.20 -11.00
C ARG A 503 8.65 7.07 -11.85
N PHE A 504 8.89 8.08 -12.65
CA PHE A 504 10.19 8.30 -13.25
C PHE A 504 11.01 9.17 -12.30
N ILE A 505 12.06 8.60 -11.71
CA ILE A 505 13.00 9.33 -10.85
C ILE A 505 13.96 10.12 -11.75
N THR A 506 13.96 11.44 -11.59
CA THR A 506 14.77 12.33 -12.42
C THR A 506 16.22 12.41 -11.94
N PRO A 507 17.19 12.78 -12.80
CA PRO A 507 18.56 13.06 -12.36
C PRO A 507 18.63 14.17 -11.30
N ALA A 508 17.75 15.17 -11.35
CA ALA A 508 17.67 16.24 -10.34
C ALA A 508 17.26 15.69 -8.96
N GLU A 509 16.36 14.69 -8.89
CA GLU A 509 16.03 14.02 -7.64
C GLU A 509 17.22 13.22 -7.11
N THR A 510 18.06 12.65 -7.99
CA THR A 510 19.31 12.00 -7.57
C THR A 510 20.27 13.01 -6.93
N ASP A 511 20.42 14.18 -7.52
CA ASP A 511 21.31 15.22 -6.97
C ASP A 511 20.79 15.71 -5.62
N ALA A 512 19.49 15.95 -5.50
CA ALA A 512 18.86 16.46 -4.28
C ALA A 512 18.80 15.42 -3.16
N TYR A 513 18.40 14.18 -3.48
CA TYR A 513 17.98 13.18 -2.49
C TYR A 513 18.84 11.91 -2.47
N LYS A 514 19.86 11.83 -3.35
CA LYS A 514 20.72 10.64 -3.48
C LYS A 514 20.00 9.34 -3.82
N ILE A 515 18.83 9.44 -4.45
CA ILE A 515 18.05 8.33 -5.00
C ILE A 515 18.65 7.91 -6.34
N PRO A 516 18.85 6.63 -6.64
CA PRO A 516 19.28 6.18 -7.96
C PRO A 516 18.20 6.50 -9.03
N ASN A 517 18.55 7.20 -10.10
CA ASN A 517 17.66 7.39 -11.23
C ASN A 517 17.85 6.33 -12.31
N ALA A 518 16.82 6.12 -13.11
CA ALA A 518 16.79 5.10 -14.14
C ALA A 518 17.90 5.20 -15.19
N CYS A 519 18.37 6.43 -15.50
CA CYS A 519 19.44 6.64 -16.49
C CYS A 519 20.76 6.09 -15.96
N ASN A 520 21.18 6.55 -14.77
CA ASN A 520 22.49 6.23 -14.20
C ASN A 520 22.60 4.81 -13.66
N ILE A 521 21.49 4.11 -13.42
CA ILE A 521 21.52 2.67 -13.13
C ILE A 521 22.13 1.87 -14.29
N CYS A 522 21.84 2.26 -15.54
CA CYS A 522 22.39 1.61 -16.74
C CYS A 522 23.62 2.34 -17.31
N HIS A 523 23.61 3.67 -17.30
CA HIS A 523 24.70 4.54 -17.77
C HIS A 523 25.56 4.98 -16.57
N SER A 524 26.12 4.00 -15.86
CA SER A 524 26.87 4.21 -14.61
C SER A 524 28.20 4.97 -14.81
N ASP A 525 28.69 5.04 -16.06
CA ASP A 525 29.87 5.82 -16.48
C ASP A 525 29.56 7.31 -16.74
N LYS A 526 28.28 7.69 -16.70
CA LYS A 526 27.84 9.07 -16.95
C LYS A 526 27.42 9.78 -15.67
N SER A 527 27.50 11.10 -15.66
CA SER A 527 27.04 11.93 -14.54
C SER A 527 25.53 12.19 -14.61
N THR A 528 24.98 12.68 -13.51
CA THR A 528 23.59 13.16 -13.44
C THR A 528 23.36 14.39 -14.32
N GLU A 529 24.35 15.27 -14.46
CA GLU A 529 24.30 16.42 -15.37
C GLU A 529 24.16 15.96 -16.82
N TRP A 530 24.91 14.92 -17.23
CA TRP A 530 24.74 14.32 -18.56
C TRP A 530 23.32 13.81 -18.77
N ALA A 531 22.79 13.04 -17.82
CA ALA A 531 21.45 12.50 -17.90
C ALA A 531 20.40 13.60 -17.94
N GLY A 532 20.56 14.66 -17.13
CA GLY A 532 19.70 15.84 -17.15
C GLY A 532 19.73 16.59 -18.47
N ALA A 533 20.93 16.79 -19.08
CA ALA A 533 21.08 17.43 -20.38
C ALA A 533 20.39 16.61 -21.49
N VAL A 534 20.55 15.29 -21.49
CA VAL A 534 19.87 14.38 -22.42
C VAL A 534 18.36 14.49 -22.28
N LEU A 535 17.81 14.41 -21.06
CA LEU A 535 16.37 14.57 -20.83
C LEU A 535 15.84 15.93 -21.29
N LYS A 536 16.59 17.02 -21.10
CA LYS A 536 16.19 18.35 -21.59
C LYS A 536 16.09 18.41 -23.11
N SER A 537 16.84 17.58 -23.83
CA SER A 537 16.76 17.51 -25.29
C SER A 537 15.53 16.74 -25.81
N TRP A 538 14.84 15.96 -24.97
CA TRP A 538 13.68 15.19 -25.38
C TRP A 538 12.45 16.09 -25.56
N ARG A 539 11.78 15.97 -26.71
CA ARG A 539 10.64 16.83 -27.04
C ARG A 539 9.35 16.41 -26.31
N ASP A 540 9.18 15.12 -26.06
CA ASP A 540 7.94 14.53 -25.52
C ASP A 540 7.97 14.38 -23.99
N ARG A 541 8.68 15.25 -23.31
CA ARG A 541 8.73 15.24 -21.84
C ARG A 541 7.48 15.85 -21.24
N SER A 542 7.09 15.32 -20.07
CA SER A 542 5.98 15.88 -19.31
C SER A 542 6.23 17.34 -18.93
N PRO A 543 5.26 18.27 -19.16
CA PRO A 543 5.38 19.66 -18.73
C PRO A 543 5.41 19.83 -17.20
N TRP A 544 5.01 18.81 -16.46
CA TRP A 544 5.00 18.80 -14.98
C TRP A 544 6.33 18.38 -14.35
N ARG A 545 7.33 18.07 -15.14
CA ARG A 545 8.67 17.82 -14.61
C ARG A 545 9.30 19.13 -14.18
N MET A 546 9.75 19.15 -12.94
CA MET A 546 10.59 20.23 -12.45
C MET A 546 11.94 20.13 -13.17
N ASP A 547 12.15 21.04 -14.10
CA ASP A 547 13.43 21.26 -14.79
C ASP A 547 14.25 22.22 -13.93
N ASN A 548 14.83 21.76 -12.86
CA ASN A 548 15.82 22.55 -12.12
C ASN A 548 17.20 21.98 -12.34
#